data_ccdd2492f4314dbf9618ff33042475a6
#
_entry.id   ccdd2492f4314dbf9618ff33042475a6
#
_cell.length_a   1.000
_cell.length_b   1.000
_cell.length_c   1.000
_cell.angle_alpha   90.00
_cell.angle_beta   90.00
_cell.angle_gamma   90.00
#
_symmetry.space_group_name_H-M   'P 1'
#
loop_
_entity.id
_entity.type
_entity.pdbx_description
1 polymer ?
#
loop_
_entity_poly.entity_id
_entity_poly.type
_entity_poly.pdbx_seq_one_letter_code
_entity_poly.pdbx_strand_id
1 'polypeptide(L)'
;AKQTKKQKSLTEKLGDNQKLYGIDEAIQLLKDLKSAKFDESLEVALNLGVDPRHADQMVRGMVVLPSGTGKDVKVAVFARGDKAEAALAAGADKVGAEDLLEDMQAGNLDYGRVIATPDMMGLVGRLGKVLGPKGLMPNPKLGTVTPNVAEAVSYTHLRAHETVLD
;
A
#
# COMPACT_ATOMS: atom_id res chain seq x y z
N ALA A 1 -28.15 -23.22 -6.01
CA ALA A 1 -26.97 -24.11 -6.14
C ALA A 1 -26.87 -25.00 -4.89
N LYS A 2 -26.46 -26.27 -5.04
CA LYS A 2 -26.36 -27.23 -3.92
C LYS A 2 -25.14 -26.83 -3.07
N GLN A 3 -25.38 -26.49 -1.80
CA GLN A 3 -24.31 -26.13 -0.87
C GLN A 3 -23.35 -27.30 -0.63
N THR A 4 -22.07 -27.02 -0.56
CA THR A 4 -21.05 -28.01 -0.20
C THR A 4 -21.16 -28.38 1.27
N LYS A 5 -20.63 -29.54 1.69
CA LYS A 5 -20.60 -29.94 3.11
C LYS A 5 -19.96 -28.88 4.01
N LYS A 6 -18.89 -28.24 3.53
CA LYS A 6 -18.17 -27.16 4.21
C LYS A 6 -19.06 -25.93 4.39
N GLN A 7 -19.75 -25.50 3.35
CA GLN A 7 -20.69 -24.36 3.43
C GLN A 7 -21.84 -24.61 4.42
N LYS A 8 -22.39 -25.82 4.45
CA LYS A 8 -23.44 -26.18 5.41
C LYS A 8 -22.94 -26.05 6.85
N SER A 9 -21.79 -26.64 7.16
CA SER A 9 -21.16 -26.57 8.48
C SER A 9 -20.85 -25.12 8.91
N LEU A 10 -20.42 -24.26 7.97
CA LEU A 10 -20.21 -22.84 8.22
C LEU A 10 -21.53 -22.11 8.53
N THR A 11 -22.58 -22.35 7.73
CA THR A 11 -23.90 -21.75 7.94
C THR A 11 -24.52 -22.18 9.27
N GLU A 12 -24.38 -23.45 9.65
CA GLU A 12 -24.85 -23.94 10.94
C GLU A 12 -24.15 -23.25 12.12
N LYS A 13 -22.84 -23.01 12.02
CA LYS A 13 -22.06 -22.34 13.08
C LYS A 13 -22.31 -20.82 13.12
N LEU A 14 -22.49 -20.18 11.98
CA LEU A 14 -22.79 -18.75 11.89
C LEU A 14 -24.21 -18.41 12.36
N GLY A 15 -25.16 -19.32 12.21
CA GLY A 15 -26.57 -19.08 12.51
C GLY A 15 -27.18 -18.06 11.57
N ASP A 16 -27.71 -16.97 12.11
CA ASP A 16 -28.35 -15.91 11.33
C ASP A 16 -27.31 -15.01 10.66
N ASN A 17 -27.31 -14.97 9.32
CA ASN A 17 -26.40 -14.13 8.53
C ASN A 17 -26.66 -12.61 8.67
N GLN A 18 -27.74 -12.21 9.30
CA GLN A 18 -28.07 -10.79 9.54
C GLN A 18 -27.67 -10.29 10.91
N LYS A 19 -27.15 -11.18 11.77
CA LYS A 19 -26.68 -10.79 13.10
C LYS A 19 -25.47 -9.85 12.98
N LEU A 20 -25.52 -8.73 13.68
CA LEU A 20 -24.40 -7.81 13.83
C LEU A 20 -23.54 -8.26 15.01
N TYR A 21 -22.23 -8.29 14.78
CA TYR A 21 -21.23 -8.68 15.77
C TYR A 21 -20.34 -7.47 16.12
N GLY A 22 -19.88 -7.40 17.36
CA GLY A 22 -18.78 -6.50 17.73
C GLY A 22 -17.47 -6.92 17.03
N ILE A 23 -16.51 -6.02 16.90
CA ILE A 23 -15.25 -6.29 16.16
C ILE A 23 -14.50 -7.47 16.77
N ASP A 24 -14.33 -7.51 18.08
CA ASP A 24 -13.61 -8.58 18.77
C ASP A 24 -14.33 -9.93 18.64
N GLU A 25 -15.65 -9.93 18.77
CA GLU A 25 -16.50 -11.13 18.61
C GLU A 25 -16.42 -11.64 17.16
N ALA A 26 -16.46 -10.74 16.16
CA ALA A 26 -16.33 -11.09 14.76
C ALA A 26 -14.97 -11.73 14.44
N ILE A 27 -13.87 -11.16 14.96
CA ILE A 27 -12.53 -11.71 14.77
C ILE A 27 -12.37 -13.07 15.43
N GLN A 28 -12.92 -13.26 16.65
CA GLN A 28 -12.88 -14.54 17.31
C GLN A 28 -13.69 -15.60 16.55
N LEU A 29 -14.88 -15.24 16.09
CA LEU A 29 -15.73 -16.12 15.28
C LEU A 29 -15.04 -16.53 13.97
N LEU A 30 -14.35 -15.60 13.29
CA LEU A 30 -13.57 -15.92 12.08
C LEU A 30 -12.45 -16.92 12.36
N LYS A 31 -11.75 -16.79 13.49
CA LYS A 31 -10.73 -17.77 13.90
C LYS A 31 -11.32 -19.15 14.15
N ASP A 32 -12.49 -19.22 14.80
CA ASP A 32 -13.19 -20.48 15.10
C ASP A 32 -13.78 -21.16 13.85
N LEU A 33 -14.08 -20.35 12.82
CA LEU A 33 -14.59 -20.82 11.54
C LEU A 33 -13.47 -21.19 10.55
N LYS A 34 -12.19 -20.97 10.92
CA LYS A 34 -11.04 -21.35 10.09
C LYS A 34 -11.19 -22.78 9.58
N SER A 35 -11.05 -22.95 8.28
CA SER A 35 -11.28 -24.22 7.62
C SER A 35 -10.14 -24.66 6.70
N ALA A 36 -9.22 -23.77 6.38
CA ALA A 36 -8.04 -24.05 5.57
C ALA A 36 -6.87 -24.57 6.44
N LYS A 37 -5.96 -25.32 5.80
CA LYS A 37 -4.73 -25.82 6.45
C LYS A 37 -3.56 -24.83 6.34
N PHE A 38 -3.78 -23.69 5.73
CA PHE A 38 -2.81 -22.58 5.56
C PHE A 38 -3.30 -21.35 6.33
N ASP A 39 -2.45 -20.33 6.42
CA ASP A 39 -2.83 -19.05 7.03
C ASP A 39 -3.76 -18.30 6.10
N GLU A 40 -4.99 -18.07 6.59
CA GLU A 40 -6.04 -17.37 5.86
C GLU A 40 -5.89 -15.85 6.07
N SER A 41 -6.16 -15.05 5.02
CA SER A 41 -6.20 -13.60 5.10
C SER A 41 -7.54 -13.11 5.60
N LEU A 42 -7.53 -12.06 6.40
CA LEU A 42 -8.73 -11.32 6.81
C LEU A 42 -8.86 -10.07 5.93
N GLU A 43 -9.99 -9.95 5.26
CA GLU A 43 -10.34 -8.78 4.45
C GLU A 43 -11.53 -8.06 5.08
N VAL A 44 -11.46 -6.73 5.10
CA VAL A 44 -12.53 -5.87 5.64
C VAL A 44 -13.03 -4.97 4.53
N ALA A 45 -14.34 -5.02 4.26
CA ALA A 45 -15.01 -4.12 3.34
C ALA A 45 -15.97 -3.20 4.11
N LEU A 46 -15.85 -1.90 3.86
CA LEU A 46 -16.65 -0.87 4.53
C LEU A 46 -17.51 -0.13 3.51
N ASN A 47 -18.81 -0.06 3.75
CA ASN A 47 -19.70 0.81 3.00
C ASN A 47 -19.69 2.20 3.62
N LEU A 48 -18.97 3.13 2.99
CA LEU A 48 -18.77 4.49 3.53
C LEU A 48 -19.97 5.41 3.31
N GLY A 49 -20.95 5.03 2.47
CA GLY A 49 -22.11 5.88 2.16
C GLY A 49 -21.74 7.14 1.36
N VAL A 50 -20.62 7.13 0.62
CA VAL A 50 -20.17 8.24 -0.23
C VAL A 50 -20.48 7.97 -1.71
N ASP A 51 -20.67 9.03 -2.50
CA ASP A 51 -20.80 8.93 -3.96
C ASP A 51 -19.46 9.29 -4.62
N PRO A 52 -18.69 8.31 -5.17
CA PRO A 52 -17.37 8.55 -5.75
C PRO A 52 -17.41 9.38 -7.04
N ARG A 53 -18.58 9.65 -7.61
CA ARG A 53 -18.75 10.55 -8.77
C ARG A 53 -18.54 12.01 -8.42
N HIS A 54 -18.65 12.36 -7.15
CA HIS A 54 -18.40 13.70 -6.65
C HIS A 54 -16.97 13.82 -6.14
N ALA A 55 -16.21 14.77 -6.68
CA ALA A 55 -14.79 14.96 -6.36
C ALA A 55 -14.52 15.27 -4.88
N ASP A 56 -15.48 15.89 -4.20
CA ASP A 56 -15.45 16.23 -2.77
C ASP A 56 -15.75 15.02 -1.86
N GLN A 57 -16.39 13.97 -2.40
CA GLN A 57 -16.69 12.73 -1.69
C GLN A 57 -15.70 11.60 -1.99
N MET A 58 -14.74 11.85 -2.87
CA MET A 58 -13.69 10.88 -3.19
C MET A 58 -12.71 10.76 -2.03
N VAL A 59 -12.76 9.65 -1.31
CA VAL A 59 -11.86 9.37 -0.18
C VAL A 59 -10.55 8.79 -0.69
N ARG A 60 -9.47 9.51 -0.44
CA ARG A 60 -8.12 9.04 -0.71
C ARG A 60 -7.21 9.41 0.45
N GLY A 61 -6.60 8.43 1.06
CA GLY A 61 -5.78 8.65 2.24
C GLY A 61 -4.71 7.59 2.43
N MET A 62 -3.96 7.73 3.48
CA MET A 62 -2.83 6.90 3.83
C MET A 62 -2.82 6.68 5.33
N VAL A 63 -2.57 5.46 5.74
CA VAL A 63 -2.48 5.08 7.15
C VAL A 63 -1.18 4.34 7.40
N VAL A 64 -0.50 4.71 8.49
CA VAL A 64 0.66 3.97 8.98
C VAL A 64 0.18 2.89 9.93
N LEU A 65 0.53 1.64 9.62
CA LEU A 65 0.18 0.51 10.49
C LEU A 65 1.22 0.34 11.59
N PRO A 66 0.81 0.12 12.85
CA PRO A 66 1.75 -0.02 13.97
C PRO A 66 2.77 -1.15 13.80
N SER A 67 2.38 -2.23 13.15
CA SER A 67 3.23 -3.42 12.92
C SER A 67 3.64 -3.58 11.45
N GLY A 68 3.42 -2.55 10.62
CA GLY A 68 3.69 -2.62 9.18
C GLY A 68 2.78 -3.59 8.42
N THR A 69 3.13 -3.88 7.18
CA THR A 69 2.35 -4.78 6.29
C THR A 69 2.92 -6.20 6.22
N GLY A 70 4.07 -6.46 6.85
CA GLY A 70 4.79 -7.74 6.73
C GLY A 70 5.36 -8.01 5.33
N LYS A 71 5.40 -7.02 4.46
CA LYS A 71 5.99 -7.13 3.11
C LYS A 71 7.27 -6.31 3.05
N ASP A 72 8.34 -6.93 2.58
CA ASP A 72 9.57 -6.22 2.25
C ASP A 72 9.36 -5.46 0.94
N VAL A 73 9.34 -4.15 1.04
CA VAL A 73 9.09 -3.25 -0.09
C VAL A 73 10.39 -2.58 -0.47
N LYS A 74 10.92 -2.89 -1.64
CA LYS A 74 12.11 -2.20 -2.17
C LYS A 74 11.77 -0.73 -2.47
N VAL A 75 12.55 0.17 -1.92
CA VAL A 75 12.34 1.62 -2.01
C VAL A 75 13.46 2.26 -2.82
N ALA A 76 13.08 2.95 -3.90
CA ALA A 76 13.99 3.79 -4.67
C ALA A 76 13.75 5.28 -4.34
N VAL A 77 14.83 6.03 -4.14
CA VAL A 77 14.75 7.44 -3.75
C VAL A 77 15.50 8.32 -4.75
N PHE A 78 14.81 9.28 -5.33
CA PHE A 78 15.41 10.36 -6.11
C PHE A 78 15.81 11.51 -5.21
N ALA A 79 17.08 11.60 -4.87
CA ALA A 79 17.65 12.66 -4.04
C ALA A 79 19.13 12.92 -4.40
N ARG A 80 19.64 14.09 -4.00
CA ARG A 80 21.04 14.49 -4.17
C ARG A 80 21.64 14.95 -2.84
N GLY A 81 22.99 14.86 -2.72
CA GLY A 81 23.74 15.36 -1.59
C GLY A 81 23.31 14.72 -0.28
N ASP A 82 23.22 15.52 0.78
CA ASP A 82 22.92 15.09 2.15
C ASP A 82 21.59 14.32 2.27
N LYS A 83 20.62 14.64 1.40
CA LYS A 83 19.33 13.93 1.36
C LYS A 83 19.47 12.51 0.83
N ALA A 84 20.42 12.28 -0.07
CA ALA A 84 20.70 10.94 -0.58
C ALA A 84 21.33 10.06 0.51
N GLU A 85 22.28 10.62 1.29
CA GLU A 85 22.89 9.92 2.43
C GLU A 85 21.86 9.61 3.51
N ALA A 86 20.99 10.58 3.82
CA ALA A 86 19.90 10.40 4.78
C ALA A 86 18.90 9.30 4.35
N ALA A 87 18.61 9.19 3.05
CA ALA A 87 17.74 8.16 2.52
C ALA A 87 18.38 6.76 2.63
N LEU A 88 19.66 6.62 2.34
CA LEU A 88 20.40 5.37 2.52
C LEU A 88 20.46 4.95 3.98
N ALA A 89 20.74 5.90 4.88
CA ALA A 89 20.77 5.65 6.33
C ALA A 89 19.40 5.23 6.88
N ALA A 90 18.30 5.67 6.24
CA ALA A 90 16.93 5.29 6.58
C ALA A 90 16.50 3.92 6.00
N GLY A 91 17.36 3.25 5.22
CA GLY A 91 17.09 1.93 4.67
C GLY A 91 16.52 1.92 3.24
N ALA A 92 16.75 2.96 2.44
CA ALA A 92 16.41 2.93 1.02
C ALA A 92 17.32 1.95 0.28
N ASP A 93 16.75 1.09 -0.58
CA ASP A 93 17.48 0.08 -1.34
C ASP A 93 18.33 0.69 -2.45
N LYS A 94 17.84 1.75 -3.06
CA LYS A 94 18.57 2.48 -4.10
C LYS A 94 18.28 3.97 -4.02
N VAL A 95 19.35 4.76 -4.05
CA VAL A 95 19.27 6.22 -4.07
C VAL A 95 20.12 6.72 -5.22
N GLY A 96 19.58 7.68 -5.99
CA GLY A 96 20.28 8.24 -7.13
C GLY A 96 19.54 9.41 -7.75
N ALA A 97 20.08 9.90 -8.85
CA ALA A 97 19.52 10.98 -9.64
C ALA A 97 19.40 10.56 -11.12
N GLU A 98 20.33 10.96 -11.96
CA GLU A 98 20.36 10.64 -13.39
C GLU A 98 20.67 9.15 -13.64
N ASP A 99 21.53 8.57 -12.85
CA ASP A 99 21.91 7.15 -12.87
C ASP A 99 20.70 6.24 -12.58
N LEU A 100 19.88 6.61 -11.58
CA LEU A 100 18.65 5.90 -11.26
C LEU A 100 17.58 6.10 -12.34
N LEU A 101 17.55 7.27 -13.00
CA LEU A 101 16.65 7.53 -14.12
C LEU A 101 16.98 6.61 -15.30
N GLU A 102 18.25 6.50 -15.69
CA GLU A 102 18.70 5.64 -16.79
C GLU A 102 18.40 4.16 -16.50
N ASP A 103 18.64 3.72 -15.29
CA ASP A 103 18.35 2.36 -14.83
C ASP A 103 16.86 2.03 -14.95
N MET A 104 15.99 2.93 -14.51
CA MET A 104 14.54 2.76 -14.63
C MET A 104 14.03 2.85 -16.07
N GLN A 105 14.67 3.67 -16.93
CA GLN A 105 14.36 3.72 -18.36
C GLN A 105 14.77 2.45 -19.09
N ALA A 106 15.86 1.81 -18.67
CA ALA A 106 16.29 0.51 -19.17
C ALA A 106 15.33 -0.64 -18.78
N GLY A 107 14.35 -0.39 -17.92
CA GLY A 107 13.32 -1.35 -17.53
C GLY A 107 13.51 -1.98 -16.16
N ASN A 108 14.53 -1.58 -15.40
CA ASN A 108 14.77 -2.05 -14.05
C ASN A 108 13.80 -1.37 -13.06
N LEU A 109 12.60 -1.93 -12.92
CA LEU A 109 11.50 -1.38 -12.13
C LEU A 109 11.09 -2.35 -11.00
N ASP A 110 12.06 -3.07 -10.43
CA ASP A 110 11.83 -4.00 -9.33
C ASP A 110 11.79 -3.26 -7.98
N TYR A 111 11.01 -2.18 -7.94
CA TYR A 111 10.77 -1.37 -6.75
C TYR A 111 9.28 -1.37 -6.42
N GLY A 112 8.96 -1.48 -5.15
CA GLY A 112 7.58 -1.36 -4.68
C GLY A 112 7.13 0.08 -4.47
N ARG A 113 8.09 1.00 -4.23
CA ARG A 113 7.82 2.43 -4.08
C ARG A 113 8.97 3.29 -4.60
N VAL A 114 8.59 4.44 -5.14
CA VAL A 114 9.53 5.48 -5.56
C VAL A 114 9.23 6.77 -4.80
N ILE A 115 10.24 7.29 -4.13
CA ILE A 115 10.18 8.55 -3.37
C ILE A 115 11.04 9.58 -4.12
N ALA A 116 10.65 10.83 -4.09
CA ALA A 116 11.41 11.90 -4.72
C ALA A 116 11.41 13.15 -3.87
N THR A 117 12.52 13.87 -3.88
CA THR A 117 12.54 15.24 -3.38
C THR A 117 11.84 16.17 -4.36
N PRO A 118 11.23 17.28 -3.92
CA PRO A 118 10.51 18.20 -4.80
C PRO A 118 11.37 18.75 -5.96
N ASP A 119 12.66 18.98 -5.70
CA ASP A 119 13.64 19.44 -6.67
C ASP A 119 13.93 18.39 -7.77
N MET A 120 13.76 17.10 -7.50
CA MET A 120 13.98 16.01 -8.46
C MET A 120 12.74 15.67 -9.28
N MET A 121 11.59 16.29 -9.00
CA MET A 121 10.34 15.98 -9.71
C MET A 121 10.40 16.31 -11.22
N GLY A 122 11.20 17.32 -11.62
CA GLY A 122 11.44 17.60 -13.04
C GLY A 122 12.12 16.46 -13.78
N LEU A 123 13.02 15.75 -13.10
CA LEU A 123 13.72 14.58 -13.62
C LEU A 123 12.79 13.35 -13.63
N VAL A 124 12.09 13.11 -12.53
CA VAL A 124 11.13 12.00 -12.38
C VAL A 124 9.96 12.12 -13.36
N GLY A 125 9.56 13.35 -13.74
CA GLY A 125 8.53 13.60 -14.74
C GLY A 125 8.82 12.95 -16.10
N ARG A 126 10.09 12.79 -16.48
CA ARG A 126 10.50 12.07 -17.70
C ARG A 126 10.18 10.57 -17.64
N LEU A 127 10.06 10.00 -16.43
CA LEU A 127 9.67 8.61 -16.19
C LEU A 127 8.15 8.42 -16.11
N GLY A 128 7.35 9.46 -16.26
CA GLY A 128 5.90 9.41 -16.11
C GLY A 128 5.22 8.33 -16.94
N LYS A 129 5.69 8.11 -18.18
CA LYS A 129 5.19 7.05 -19.07
C LYS A 129 5.52 5.63 -18.60
N VAL A 130 6.56 5.48 -17.78
CA VAL A 130 7.06 4.20 -17.29
C VAL A 130 6.52 3.91 -15.88
N LEU A 131 6.57 4.90 -14.98
CA LEU A 131 6.14 4.77 -13.59
C LEU A 131 4.63 4.89 -13.41
N GLY A 132 3.95 5.68 -14.28
CA GLY A 132 2.50 5.91 -14.19
C GLY A 132 1.67 4.63 -14.26
N PRO A 133 1.80 3.82 -15.33
CA PRO A 133 1.02 2.57 -15.46
C PRO A 133 1.29 1.55 -14.35
N LYS A 134 2.45 1.60 -13.69
CA LYS A 134 2.82 0.73 -12.58
C LYS A 134 2.41 1.28 -11.20
N GLY A 135 1.80 2.47 -11.15
CA GLY A 135 1.44 3.10 -9.88
C GLY A 135 2.63 3.54 -9.03
N LEU A 136 3.83 3.64 -9.62
CA LEU A 136 5.08 3.98 -8.93
C LEU A 136 5.40 5.48 -8.98
N MET A 137 4.58 6.28 -9.66
CA MET A 137 4.82 7.71 -9.80
C MET A 137 4.71 8.41 -8.45
N PRO A 138 5.76 9.14 -8.00
CA PRO A 138 5.71 9.90 -6.76
C PRO A 138 4.59 10.95 -6.77
N ASN A 139 3.88 11.08 -5.64
CA ASN A 139 2.76 12.01 -5.50
C ASN A 139 2.83 12.71 -4.13
N PRO A 140 2.73 14.06 -4.09
CA PRO A 140 2.71 14.81 -2.83
C PRO A 140 1.57 14.41 -1.89
N LYS A 141 0.39 14.09 -2.43
CA LYS A 141 -0.77 13.66 -1.63
C LYS A 141 -0.55 12.31 -0.93
N LEU A 142 0.35 11.49 -1.45
CA LEU A 142 0.74 10.21 -0.87
C LEU A 142 2.00 10.32 -0.01
N GLY A 143 2.55 11.54 0.16
CA GLY A 143 3.77 11.78 0.92
C GLY A 143 5.03 11.14 0.32
N THR A 144 4.98 10.72 -0.95
CA THR A 144 6.15 10.19 -1.69
C THR A 144 6.95 11.29 -2.39
N VAL A 145 6.47 12.54 -2.35
CA VAL A 145 7.24 13.73 -2.71
C VAL A 145 7.40 14.58 -1.46
N THR A 146 8.61 14.58 -0.88
CA THR A 146 8.88 15.26 0.38
C THR A 146 10.35 15.71 0.47
N PRO A 147 10.64 16.81 1.14
CA PRO A 147 12.02 17.19 1.47
C PRO A 147 12.63 16.29 2.56
N ASN A 148 11.80 15.66 3.40
CA ASN A 148 12.23 14.74 4.46
C ASN A 148 12.18 13.29 3.97
N VAL A 149 13.19 12.90 3.20
CA VAL A 149 13.27 11.57 2.57
C VAL A 149 13.47 10.44 3.57
N ALA A 150 14.19 10.68 4.67
CA ALA A 150 14.45 9.68 5.69
C ALA A 150 13.15 9.21 6.37
N GLU A 151 12.30 10.15 6.74
CA GLU A 151 10.98 9.87 7.30
C GLU A 151 10.08 9.14 6.31
N ALA A 152 10.08 9.57 5.03
CA ALA A 152 9.29 8.92 3.99
C ALA A 152 9.72 7.47 3.73
N VAL A 153 11.01 7.16 3.76
CA VAL A 153 11.54 5.80 3.63
C VAL A 153 11.09 4.95 4.82
N SER A 154 11.30 5.43 6.05
CA SER A 154 10.88 4.74 7.27
C SER A 154 9.37 4.43 7.26
N TYR A 155 8.53 5.40 6.92
CA TYR A 155 7.09 5.19 6.83
C TYR A 155 6.69 4.24 5.70
N THR A 156 7.43 4.17 4.61
CA THR A 156 7.11 3.30 3.48
C THR A 156 7.11 1.83 3.87
N HIS A 157 8.01 1.41 4.75
CA HIS A 157 8.06 0.04 5.26
C HIS A 157 6.88 -0.29 6.20
N LEU A 158 6.23 0.72 6.79
CA LEU A 158 5.12 0.56 7.74
C LEU A 158 3.74 0.82 7.11
N ARG A 159 3.66 1.19 5.83
CA ARG A 159 2.40 1.59 5.17
C ARG A 159 1.58 0.41 4.69
N ALA A 160 0.27 0.47 4.95
CA ALA A 160 -0.72 -0.33 4.24
C ALA A 160 -0.83 0.12 2.78
N HIS A 161 -1.06 -0.83 1.89
CA HIS A 161 -1.30 -0.55 0.47
C HIS A 161 -2.66 0.16 0.34
N GLU A 162 -2.66 1.34 -0.29
CA GLU A 162 -3.92 1.96 -0.68
C GLU A 162 -4.62 1.13 -1.74
N THR A 163 -5.86 0.78 -1.50
CA THR A 163 -6.81 0.45 -2.56
C THR A 163 -7.45 1.76 -3.02
N VAL A 164 -7.15 2.18 -4.23
CA VAL A 164 -7.95 3.19 -4.92
C VAL A 164 -9.22 2.47 -5.33
N LEU A 165 -10.35 2.85 -4.75
CA LEU A 165 -11.65 2.46 -5.27
C LEU A 165 -11.91 3.36 -6.49
N ASP A 166 -11.82 2.77 -7.68
CA ASP A 166 -12.31 3.34 -8.93
C ASP A 166 -13.84 3.30 -8.97
#